data_72216588645c87a80c7f20f0afef4496
#
_entry.id   72216588645c87a80c7f20f0afef4496
#
_cell.length_a   1.000
_cell.length_b   1.000
_cell.length_c   1.000
_cell.angle_alpha   90.00
_cell.angle_beta   90.00
_cell.angle_gamma   90.00
#
_symmetry.space_group_name_H-M   'P 1'
#
loop_
_entity.id
_entity.type
_entity.pdbx_description
1 polymer ?
#
loop_
_entity_poly.entity_id
_entity_poly.type
_entity_poly.pdbx_seq_one_letter_code
_entity_poly.pdbx_strand_id
1 'polypeptide(L)'
;MKIGFLAPYKGERYHIPNFQRGSQLHHPEERFNYLHSSLRSVIERTFGVWKNRWKILRCMPAFNIRTQNYIIVATMILHNFIRAHDHNDIPCRRVARGRYGGNEGGHYDGVADVVSYLDSDEMKEVRNNITALICMDHN
;
A
#
# COMPACT_ATOMS: atom_id res chain seq x y z
N MET A 1 -10.07 21.70 1.18
CA MET A 1 -8.91 20.86 0.87
C MET A 1 -9.41 19.64 0.11
N LYS A 2 -9.16 19.54 -1.19
CA LYS A 2 -9.56 18.36 -1.97
C LYS A 2 -8.58 17.25 -1.62
N ILE A 3 -9.08 16.12 -1.14
CA ILE A 3 -8.25 14.93 -0.89
C ILE A 3 -7.94 14.32 -2.26
N GLY A 4 -6.69 14.42 -2.69
CA GLY A 4 -6.21 13.81 -3.91
C GLY A 4 -5.46 12.50 -3.62
N PHE A 5 -5.31 11.68 -4.64
CA PHE A 5 -4.47 10.48 -4.59
C PHE A 5 -3.17 10.73 -5.34
N LEU A 6 -2.07 10.29 -4.76
CA LEU A 6 -0.75 10.41 -5.35
C LEU A 6 -0.55 9.25 -6.33
N ALA A 7 -0.66 9.52 -7.63
CA ALA A 7 -0.48 8.51 -8.67
C ALA A 7 1.00 8.32 -9.04
N PRO A 8 1.44 7.10 -9.41
CA PRO A 8 2.78 6.89 -9.93
C PRO A 8 2.99 7.56 -11.29
N TYR A 9 4.25 7.77 -11.68
CA TYR A 9 4.59 8.23 -13.03
C TYR A 9 4.28 7.15 -14.06
N LYS A 10 3.56 7.52 -15.11
CA LYS A 10 3.22 6.63 -16.23
C LYS A 10 4.44 6.46 -17.15
N GLY A 11 4.61 5.24 -17.68
CA GLY A 11 5.71 4.94 -18.59
C GLY A 11 7.01 4.50 -17.90
N GLU A 12 7.14 4.71 -16.60
CA GLU A 12 8.29 4.29 -15.80
C GLU A 12 8.06 2.97 -15.08
N ARG A 13 9.16 2.26 -14.73
CA ARG A 13 9.08 1.02 -13.94
C ARG A 13 8.32 1.27 -12.64
N TYR A 14 7.47 0.33 -12.26
CA TYR A 14 6.65 0.46 -11.04
C TYR A 14 6.71 -0.79 -10.15
N HIS A 15 6.73 -1.99 -10.72
CA HIS A 15 6.68 -3.22 -9.95
C HIS A 15 8.04 -3.55 -9.31
N ILE A 16 8.03 -3.83 -7.97
CA ILE A 16 9.26 -4.15 -7.21
C ILE A 16 10.11 -5.23 -7.88
N PRO A 17 9.58 -6.36 -8.42
CA PRO A 17 10.39 -7.36 -9.12
C PRO A 17 11.17 -6.83 -10.33
N ASN A 18 10.65 -5.80 -11.00
CA ASN A 18 11.32 -5.18 -12.14
C ASN A 18 12.58 -4.42 -11.71
N PHE A 19 12.59 -3.87 -10.48
CA PHE A 19 13.76 -3.21 -9.92
C PHE A 19 14.81 -4.19 -9.40
N GLN A 20 14.40 -5.39 -9.00
CA GLN A 20 15.33 -6.45 -8.55
C GLN A 20 16.07 -7.13 -9.70
N ARG A 21 15.50 -7.12 -10.90
CA ARG A 21 16.07 -7.74 -12.11
C ARG A 21 16.89 -6.79 -12.97
N GLY A 22 16.80 -5.50 -12.72
CA GLY A 22 17.37 -4.46 -13.57
C GLY A 22 18.50 -3.69 -12.93
N SER A 23 19.21 -2.94 -13.76
CA SER A 23 20.24 -1.98 -13.39
C SER A 23 19.72 -0.88 -12.45
N GLN A 24 20.66 -0.07 -11.97
CA GLN A 24 20.43 1.08 -11.08
C GLN A 24 19.23 1.95 -11.50
N LEU A 25 18.63 2.60 -10.53
CA LEU A 25 17.57 3.61 -10.74
C LEU A 25 18.17 4.82 -11.46
N HIS A 26 17.78 5.04 -12.72
CA HIS A 26 18.41 6.07 -13.55
C HIS A 26 17.70 7.41 -13.49
N HIS A 27 16.38 7.43 -13.27
CA HIS A 27 15.55 8.62 -13.32
C HIS A 27 14.90 8.95 -11.98
N PRO A 28 14.72 10.25 -11.66
CA PRO A 28 14.01 10.69 -10.46
C PRO A 28 12.61 10.09 -10.33
N GLU A 29 11.88 10.00 -11.44
CA GLU A 29 10.53 9.47 -11.52
C GLU A 29 10.49 7.97 -11.18
N GLU A 30 11.52 7.26 -11.59
CA GLU A 30 11.68 5.84 -11.31
C GLU A 30 11.97 5.60 -9.82
N ARG A 31 12.76 6.46 -9.18
CA ARG A 31 13.01 6.41 -7.73
C ARG A 31 11.71 6.66 -6.94
N PHE A 32 10.93 7.65 -7.38
CA PHE A 32 9.61 7.89 -6.79
C PHE A 32 8.73 6.65 -6.93
N ASN A 33 8.61 6.09 -8.11
CA ASN A 33 7.81 4.89 -8.38
C ASN A 33 8.25 3.69 -7.53
N TYR A 34 9.56 3.50 -7.34
CA TYR A 34 10.10 2.46 -6.46
C TYR A 34 9.65 2.64 -5.02
N LEU A 35 9.81 3.85 -4.44
CA LEU A 35 9.39 4.14 -3.07
C LEU A 35 7.88 4.02 -2.92
N HIS A 36 7.12 4.55 -3.88
CA HIS A 36 5.65 4.47 -3.89
C HIS A 36 5.17 3.01 -3.92
N SER A 37 5.73 2.16 -4.78
CA SER A 37 5.38 0.74 -4.86
C SER A 37 5.83 -0.04 -3.62
N SER A 38 6.96 0.34 -3.01
CA SER A 38 7.44 -0.23 -1.75
C SER A 38 6.48 0.05 -0.60
N LEU A 39 6.03 1.30 -0.44
CA LEU A 39 5.03 1.68 0.56
C LEU A 39 3.70 0.95 0.34
N ARG A 40 3.24 0.86 -0.90
CA ARG A 40 2.05 0.08 -1.26
C ARG A 40 2.18 -1.38 -0.83
N SER A 41 3.31 -2.00 -1.11
CA SER A 41 3.59 -3.39 -0.72
C SER A 41 3.56 -3.58 0.81
N VAL A 42 4.02 -2.59 1.59
CA VAL A 42 3.92 -2.60 3.06
C VAL A 42 2.45 -2.57 3.51
N ILE A 43 1.65 -1.70 2.90
CA ILE A 43 0.22 -1.58 3.21
C ILE A 43 -0.52 -2.89 2.88
N GLU A 44 -0.30 -3.46 1.70
CA GLU A 44 -0.91 -4.73 1.29
C GLU A 44 -0.57 -5.88 2.25
N ARG A 45 0.70 -5.97 2.65
CA ARG A 45 1.14 -6.95 3.67
C ARG A 45 0.46 -6.72 5.03
N THR A 46 0.30 -5.47 5.44
CA THR A 46 -0.39 -5.13 6.68
C THR A 46 -1.85 -5.59 6.65
N PHE A 47 -2.56 -5.35 5.55
CA PHE A 47 -3.91 -5.85 5.35
C PHE A 47 -3.96 -7.39 5.35
N GLY A 48 -2.97 -8.06 4.78
CA GLY A 48 -2.86 -9.51 4.83
C GLY A 48 -2.76 -10.04 6.26
N VAL A 49 -1.92 -9.42 7.11
CA VAL A 49 -1.80 -9.76 8.53
C VAL A 49 -3.12 -9.52 9.27
N TRP A 50 -3.73 -8.37 9.04
CA TRP A 50 -5.01 -8.01 9.66
C TRP A 50 -6.11 -9.01 9.32
N LYS A 51 -6.31 -9.35 8.04
CA LYS A 51 -7.28 -10.37 7.60
C LYS A 51 -6.98 -11.77 8.17
N ASN A 52 -5.71 -12.12 8.31
CA ASN A 52 -5.31 -13.41 8.90
C ASN A 52 -5.58 -13.48 10.40
N ARG A 53 -5.41 -12.38 11.11
CA ARG A 53 -5.71 -12.31 12.55
C ARG A 53 -7.21 -12.44 12.81
N TRP A 54 -8.02 -11.80 11.98
CA TRP A 54 -9.47 -11.73 12.13
C TRP A 54 -10.15 -12.53 11.02
N LYS A 55 -10.35 -13.81 11.24
CA LYS A 55 -10.93 -14.75 10.23
C LYS A 55 -12.28 -14.27 9.68
N ILE A 56 -13.07 -13.56 10.50
CA ILE A 56 -14.35 -12.98 10.09
C ILE A 56 -14.22 -12.04 8.89
N LEU A 57 -13.06 -11.38 8.70
CA LEU A 57 -12.81 -10.49 7.57
C LEU A 57 -12.60 -11.23 6.24
N ARG A 58 -12.27 -12.52 6.30
CA ARG A 58 -12.11 -13.37 5.10
C ARG A 58 -13.42 -13.98 4.63
N CYS A 59 -14.27 -14.34 5.61
CA CYS A 59 -15.56 -14.97 5.38
C CYS A 59 -16.61 -14.18 6.16
N MET A 60 -16.87 -12.94 5.72
CA MET A 60 -17.86 -12.08 6.36
C MET A 60 -19.26 -12.71 6.15
N PRO A 61 -19.99 -13.03 7.23
CA PRO A 61 -21.37 -13.46 7.10
C PRO A 61 -22.24 -12.38 6.47
N ALA A 62 -23.41 -12.76 5.97
CA ALA A 62 -24.37 -11.83 5.32
C ALA A 62 -25.04 -10.88 6.34
N PHE A 63 -24.24 -10.15 7.07
CA PHE A 63 -24.71 -9.07 7.94
C PHE A 63 -25.14 -7.86 7.10
N ASN A 64 -25.98 -6.99 7.69
CA ASN A 64 -26.24 -5.70 7.07
C ASN A 64 -24.94 -4.88 6.97
N ILE A 65 -24.87 -3.95 6.01
CA ILE A 65 -23.67 -3.17 5.71
C ILE A 65 -23.17 -2.37 6.93
N ARG A 66 -24.06 -1.88 7.77
CA ARG A 66 -23.71 -1.13 8.99
C ARG A 66 -22.95 -2.02 9.98
N THR A 67 -23.41 -3.25 10.20
CA THR A 67 -22.73 -4.23 11.06
C THR A 67 -21.38 -4.64 10.48
N GLN A 68 -21.28 -4.85 9.15
CA GLN A 68 -20.00 -5.13 8.50
C GLN A 68 -19.00 -4.00 8.73
N ASN A 69 -19.42 -2.74 8.58
CA ASN A 69 -18.57 -1.57 8.82
C ASN A 69 -18.08 -1.51 10.27
N TYR A 70 -18.95 -1.80 11.26
CA TYR A 70 -18.53 -1.86 12.65
C TYR A 70 -17.50 -2.94 12.94
N ILE A 71 -17.64 -4.13 12.34
CA ILE A 71 -16.66 -5.21 12.46
C ILE A 71 -15.31 -4.79 11.86
N ILE A 72 -15.32 -4.17 10.68
CA ILE A 72 -14.11 -3.67 10.02
C ILE A 72 -13.40 -2.65 10.90
N VAL A 73 -14.12 -1.64 11.39
CA VAL A 73 -13.54 -0.57 12.23
C VAL A 73 -13.02 -1.14 13.55
N ALA A 74 -13.82 -1.95 14.24
CA ALA A 74 -13.44 -2.53 15.54
C ALA A 74 -12.17 -3.40 15.41
N THR A 75 -12.11 -4.26 14.39
CA THR A 75 -10.93 -5.13 14.16
C THR A 75 -9.70 -4.33 13.75
N MET A 76 -9.85 -3.21 13.04
CA MET A 76 -8.74 -2.33 12.68
C MET A 76 -8.19 -1.61 13.92
N ILE A 77 -9.05 -1.09 14.79
CA ILE A 77 -8.65 -0.45 16.04
C ILE A 77 -7.91 -1.44 16.93
N LEU A 78 -8.45 -2.65 17.12
CA LEU A 78 -7.81 -3.70 17.90
C LEU A 78 -6.46 -4.14 17.29
N HIS A 79 -6.37 -4.23 15.96
CA HIS A 79 -5.12 -4.54 15.28
C HIS A 79 -4.04 -3.48 15.56
N ASN A 80 -4.39 -2.21 15.44
CA ASN A 80 -3.47 -1.11 15.71
C ASN A 80 -3.07 -1.05 17.19
N PHE A 81 -4.02 -1.29 18.11
CA PHE A 81 -3.75 -1.37 19.55
C PHE A 81 -2.74 -2.47 19.88
N ILE A 82 -2.95 -3.70 19.35
CA ILE A 82 -2.03 -4.81 19.56
C ILE A 82 -0.64 -4.47 19.01
N ARG A 83 -0.55 -3.88 17.82
CA ARG A 83 0.73 -3.49 17.23
C ARG A 83 1.48 -2.44 18.04
N ALA A 84 0.76 -1.55 18.70
CA ALA A 84 1.36 -0.51 19.53
C ALA A 84 1.88 -1.05 20.88
N HIS A 85 1.26 -2.10 21.43
CA HIS A 85 1.53 -2.57 22.79
C HIS A 85 2.21 -3.94 22.87
N ASP A 86 2.13 -4.76 21.83
CA ASP A 86 2.76 -6.08 21.77
C ASP A 86 3.96 -6.09 20.80
N HIS A 87 5.15 -5.90 21.35
CA HIS A 87 6.40 -5.97 20.60
C HIS A 87 6.73 -7.38 20.09
N ASN A 88 6.09 -8.42 20.62
CA ASN A 88 6.25 -9.82 20.23
C ASN A 88 5.18 -10.34 19.26
N ASP A 89 4.39 -9.44 18.66
CA ASP A 89 3.36 -9.80 17.70
C ASP A 89 3.91 -10.63 16.52
N ILE A 90 3.79 -11.96 16.65
CA ILE A 90 4.35 -12.96 15.72
C ILE A 90 3.86 -12.76 14.27
N PRO A 91 2.56 -12.51 13.99
CA PRO A 91 2.09 -12.25 12.64
C PRO A 91 2.79 -11.05 11.98
N CYS A 92 2.97 -9.95 12.69
CA CYS A 92 3.64 -8.77 12.16
C CYS A 92 5.15 -9.01 11.96
N ARG A 93 5.81 -9.73 12.85
CA ARG A 93 7.24 -10.09 12.72
C ARG A 93 7.51 -11.01 11.52
N ARG A 94 6.60 -11.94 11.20
CA ARG A 94 6.72 -12.80 10.01
C ARG A 94 6.61 -12.00 8.73
N VAL A 95 5.74 -11.01 8.68
CA VAL A 95 5.59 -10.11 7.53
C VAL A 95 6.82 -9.21 7.35
N ALA A 96 7.33 -8.64 8.44
CA ALA A 96 8.55 -7.83 8.40
C ALA A 96 9.77 -8.60 7.89
N ARG A 97 9.82 -9.92 8.14
CA ARG A 97 10.90 -10.82 7.66
C ARG A 97 10.69 -11.36 6.25
N GLY A 98 9.72 -10.86 5.49
CA GLY A 98 9.48 -11.28 4.09
C GLY A 98 8.98 -12.71 3.92
N ARG A 99 8.63 -13.44 4.99
CA ARG A 99 8.19 -14.85 4.94
C ARG A 99 6.68 -15.02 4.66
N TYR A 100 5.99 -13.96 4.31
CA TYR A 100 4.59 -14.05 3.94
C TYR A 100 4.47 -14.12 2.42
N GLY A 101 4.57 -15.31 1.88
CA GLY A 101 4.17 -15.63 0.51
C GLY A 101 2.64 -15.58 0.42
N GLY A 102 2.07 -14.42 0.46
CA GLY A 102 0.67 -14.19 0.12
C GLY A 102 0.53 -14.20 -1.39
N ASN A 103 0.27 -15.37 -1.95
CA ASN A 103 -0.11 -15.54 -3.34
C ASN A 103 -1.59 -15.17 -3.48
N GLU A 104 -1.92 -13.90 -3.37
CA GLU A 104 -3.23 -13.37 -3.73
C GLU A 104 -3.03 -12.08 -4.54
N GLY A 105 -2.48 -12.26 -5.74
CA GLY A 105 -2.64 -11.31 -6.83
C GLY A 105 -4.07 -11.33 -7.31
N GLY A 106 -4.98 -10.75 -6.54
CA GLY A 106 -6.29 -10.37 -7.05
C GLY A 106 -6.08 -9.30 -8.09
N HIS A 107 -6.17 -9.67 -9.34
CA HIS A 107 -6.19 -8.76 -10.46
C HIS A 107 -7.49 -7.94 -10.36
N TYR A 108 -7.39 -6.73 -9.84
CA TYR A 108 -8.50 -5.77 -9.83
C TYR A 108 -8.48 -5.00 -11.15
N ASP A 109 -9.14 -5.52 -12.18
CA ASP A 109 -9.31 -4.86 -13.47
C ASP A 109 -10.21 -3.62 -13.45
N GLY A 110 -10.84 -3.32 -12.33
CA GLY A 110 -11.81 -2.23 -12.20
C GLY A 110 -11.25 -0.86 -11.81
N VAL A 111 -9.94 -0.69 -11.65
CA VAL A 111 -9.36 0.54 -11.09
C VAL A 111 -8.87 1.53 -12.16
N ALA A 112 -8.79 1.12 -13.42
CA ALA A 112 -8.25 1.98 -14.48
C ALA A 112 -9.05 3.27 -14.70
N ASP A 113 -10.38 3.21 -14.60
CA ASP A 113 -11.24 4.39 -14.82
C ASP A 113 -11.29 5.36 -13.65
N VAL A 114 -11.10 4.86 -12.42
CA VAL A 114 -11.06 5.71 -11.22
C VAL A 114 -9.77 6.50 -11.13
N VAL A 115 -8.66 5.97 -11.63
CA VAL A 115 -7.34 6.62 -11.59
C VAL A 115 -7.29 7.86 -12.51
N SER A 116 -8.06 7.93 -13.57
CA SER A 116 -8.07 9.08 -14.47
C SER A 116 -8.68 10.34 -13.82
N TYR A 117 -9.63 10.18 -12.89
CA TYR A 117 -10.25 11.28 -12.14
C TYR A 117 -9.40 11.78 -10.96
N LEU A 118 -8.36 11.04 -10.56
CA LEU A 118 -7.63 11.28 -9.33
C LEU A 118 -6.26 11.95 -9.54
N ASP A 119 -5.80 12.05 -10.77
CA ASP A 119 -4.52 12.70 -11.13
C ASP A 119 -4.75 14.20 -11.43
N SER A 120 -5.26 14.95 -10.43
CA SER A 120 -5.42 16.39 -10.55
C SER A 120 -4.07 17.08 -10.70
N ASP A 121 -4.04 18.23 -11.37
CA ASP A 121 -2.78 18.98 -11.59
C ASP A 121 -2.12 19.37 -10.26
N GLU A 122 -2.90 19.66 -9.22
CA GLU A 122 -2.41 19.86 -7.85
C GLU A 122 -1.63 18.64 -7.32
N MET A 123 -2.12 17.43 -7.56
CA MET A 123 -1.45 16.21 -7.11
C MET A 123 -0.22 15.86 -7.94
N LYS A 124 -0.18 16.24 -9.22
CA LYS A 124 1.02 16.14 -10.05
C LYS A 124 2.12 17.05 -9.53
N GLU A 125 1.78 18.28 -9.14
CA GLU A 125 2.73 19.21 -8.54
C GLU A 125 3.28 18.68 -7.22
N VAL A 126 2.42 18.19 -6.32
CA VAL A 126 2.84 17.54 -5.07
C VAL A 126 3.77 16.35 -5.34
N ARG A 127 3.45 15.50 -6.32
CA ARG A 127 4.31 14.38 -6.73
C ARG A 127 5.69 14.87 -7.19
N ASN A 128 5.74 15.88 -8.05
CA ASN A 128 6.99 16.42 -8.58
C ASN A 128 7.85 17.03 -7.46
N ASN A 129 7.23 17.72 -6.50
CA ASN A 129 7.93 18.28 -5.34
C ASN A 129 8.52 17.17 -4.44
N ILE A 130 7.76 16.10 -4.18
CA ILE A 130 8.27 14.94 -3.44
C ILE A 130 9.43 14.28 -4.18
N THR A 131 9.32 14.13 -5.50
CA THR A 131 10.39 13.55 -6.33
C THR A 131 11.67 14.37 -6.24
N ALA A 132 11.58 15.69 -6.30
CA ALA A 132 12.73 16.58 -6.13
C ALA A 132 13.40 16.41 -4.74
N LEU A 133 12.61 16.33 -3.67
CA LEU A 133 13.13 16.12 -2.31
C LEU A 133 13.85 14.78 -2.17
N ILE A 134 13.29 13.69 -2.72
CA ILE A 134 13.91 12.35 -2.71
C ILE A 134 15.29 12.36 -3.40
N CYS A 135 15.47 13.22 -4.40
CA CYS A 135 16.74 13.32 -5.11
C CYS A 135 17.78 14.16 -4.37
N MET A 136 17.36 15.12 -3.54
CA MET A 136 18.26 15.98 -2.76
C MET A 136 18.88 15.24 -1.57
N ASP A 137 18.18 14.28 -0.96
CA ASP A 137 18.64 13.52 0.22
C ASP A 137 19.76 12.50 -0.08
N HIS A 138 20.22 12.38 -1.32
CA HIS A 138 21.20 11.37 -1.75
C HIS A 138 22.44 11.96 -2.41
N ASN A 139 22.68 13.27 -2.27
CA ASN A 139 23.98 13.90 -2.54
C ASN A 139 24.67 14.19 -1.20
#